data_e0e817d1519a4eec9753ae0c64400291
#
_entry.id   e0e817d1519a4eec9753ae0c64400291
#
_cell.length_a   1.000
_cell.length_b   1.000
_cell.length_c   1.000
_cell.angle_alpha   90.00
_cell.angle_beta   90.00
_cell.angle_gamma   90.00
#
_symmetry.space_group_name_H-M   'P 1'
#
loop_
_entity.id
_entity.type
_entity.pdbx_description
1 polymer ?
#
loop_
_entity_poly.entity_id
_entity_poly.type
_entity_poly.pdbx_seq_one_letter_code
_entity_poly.pdbx_strand_id
1 'polypeptide(L)'
;MVGERAQPEVIEKIRKELGADKSVLSQYAGYIKLLLQGEMGRSYYTNRKVLDDILIKFPNTMKLAFGAMVIAVPIGILLGFIAAYKKDTLVDRIISSLSIIGLSLPVFWSGLLIMLFLSLKLRLFPPSGTGDIRFLVMPALTLSLPAIAMLARITRTSVIEI
;
A
#
# COMPACT_ATOMS: atom_id res chain seq x y z
N MET A 1 3.78 -8.21 -25.99
CA MET A 1 3.49 -9.41 -26.80
C MET A 1 3.56 -8.99 -28.26
N VAL A 2 4.48 -9.57 -29.01
CA VAL A 2 4.52 -9.42 -30.46
C VAL A 2 3.37 -10.31 -30.96
N GLY A 3 2.38 -9.70 -31.65
CA GLY A 3 1.20 -10.46 -32.11
C GLY A 3 1.59 -11.60 -33.06
N GLU A 4 0.78 -12.65 -33.10
CA GLU A 4 0.98 -13.88 -33.90
C GLU A 4 1.22 -13.67 -35.42
N ARG A 5 1.23 -12.41 -35.89
CA ARG A 5 1.45 -12.02 -37.30
C ARG A 5 2.75 -11.27 -37.56
N ALA A 6 3.68 -11.22 -36.58
CA ALA A 6 4.96 -10.56 -36.82
C ALA A 6 5.84 -11.42 -37.74
N GLN A 7 6.45 -10.79 -38.75
CA GLN A 7 7.40 -11.45 -39.63
C GLN A 7 8.57 -12.07 -38.84
N PRO A 8 9.04 -13.28 -39.17
CA PRO A 8 10.11 -13.97 -38.45
C PRO A 8 11.35 -13.10 -38.21
N GLU A 9 11.71 -12.26 -39.19
CA GLU A 9 12.84 -11.34 -39.10
C GLU A 9 12.68 -10.28 -37.99
N VAL A 10 11.47 -9.80 -37.77
CA VAL A 10 11.16 -8.82 -36.70
C VAL A 10 11.27 -9.47 -35.33
N ILE A 11 10.80 -10.72 -35.22
CA ILE A 11 10.90 -11.50 -33.99
C ILE A 11 12.37 -11.76 -33.63
N GLU A 12 13.18 -12.12 -34.63
CA GLU A 12 14.60 -12.40 -34.45
C GLU A 12 15.41 -11.13 -34.08
N LYS A 13 15.05 -10.00 -34.67
CA LYS A 13 15.65 -8.70 -34.34
C LYS A 13 15.34 -8.28 -32.89
N ILE A 14 14.06 -8.41 -32.49
CA ILE A 14 13.64 -8.15 -31.11
C ILE A 14 14.30 -9.11 -30.13
N ARG A 15 14.46 -10.38 -30.50
CA ARG A 15 15.12 -11.40 -29.68
C ARG A 15 16.60 -11.05 -29.43
N LYS A 16 17.30 -10.58 -30.48
CA LYS A 16 18.69 -10.10 -30.37
C LYS A 16 18.81 -8.80 -29.56
N GLU A 17 17.90 -7.83 -29.78
CA GLU A 17 17.87 -6.58 -29.01
C GLU A 17 17.60 -6.80 -27.53
N LEU A 18 16.75 -7.76 -27.19
CA LEU A 18 16.44 -8.15 -25.81
C LEU A 18 17.50 -9.09 -25.20
N GLY A 19 18.50 -9.52 -25.98
CA GLY A 19 19.55 -10.43 -25.52
C GLY A 19 19.01 -11.82 -25.16
N ALA A 20 17.88 -12.23 -25.71
CA ALA A 20 17.25 -13.54 -25.44
C ALA A 20 18.04 -14.73 -25.96
N ASP A 21 19.08 -14.49 -26.76
CA ASP A 21 20.04 -15.51 -27.26
C ASP A 21 21.14 -15.83 -26.26
N LYS A 22 21.27 -15.04 -25.19
CA LYS A 22 22.31 -15.20 -24.17
C LYS A 22 21.87 -16.22 -23.09
N SER A 23 22.84 -16.75 -22.35
CA SER A 23 22.50 -17.60 -21.20
C SER A 23 21.63 -16.85 -20.19
N VAL A 24 20.73 -17.54 -19.49
CA VAL A 24 19.81 -16.96 -18.49
C VAL A 24 20.56 -16.10 -17.46
N LEU A 25 21.74 -16.56 -17.03
CA LEU A 25 22.60 -15.84 -16.08
C LEU A 25 23.07 -14.49 -16.65
N SER A 26 23.47 -14.47 -17.94
CA SER A 26 23.91 -13.25 -18.63
C SER A 26 22.75 -12.26 -18.85
N GLN A 27 21.54 -12.77 -19.14
CA GLN A 27 20.32 -11.95 -19.24
C GLN A 27 20.01 -11.31 -17.88
N TYR A 28 20.04 -12.09 -16.81
CA TYR A 28 19.81 -11.61 -15.45
C TYR A 28 20.84 -10.55 -15.04
N ALA A 29 22.13 -10.80 -15.26
CA ALA A 29 23.19 -9.83 -14.96
C ALA A 29 23.02 -8.53 -15.77
N GLY A 30 22.67 -8.64 -17.05
CA GLY A 30 22.36 -7.48 -17.91
C GLY A 30 21.17 -6.69 -17.38
N TYR A 31 20.10 -7.35 -16.99
CA TYR A 31 18.92 -6.72 -16.42
C TYR A 31 19.23 -5.98 -15.11
N ILE A 32 19.95 -6.61 -14.18
CA ILE A 32 20.40 -5.96 -12.94
C ILE A 32 21.26 -4.74 -13.22
N LYS A 33 22.17 -4.83 -14.19
CA LYS A 33 23.01 -3.68 -14.59
C LYS A 33 22.15 -2.52 -15.10
N LEU A 34 21.14 -2.77 -15.93
CA LEU A 34 20.21 -1.74 -16.41
C LEU A 34 19.42 -1.12 -15.27
N LEU A 35 18.91 -1.94 -14.32
CA LEU A 35 18.23 -1.46 -13.13
C LEU A 35 19.10 -0.52 -12.29
N LEU A 36 20.36 -0.86 -12.08
CA LEU A 36 21.33 -0.03 -11.34
C LEU A 36 21.64 1.29 -12.05
N GLN A 37 21.47 1.35 -13.38
CA GLN A 37 21.59 2.56 -14.19
C GLN A 37 20.31 3.39 -14.25
N GLY A 38 19.23 2.92 -13.58
CA GLY A 38 17.91 3.58 -13.60
C GLY A 38 17.07 3.24 -14.83
N GLU A 39 17.52 2.31 -15.67
CA GLU A 39 16.78 1.87 -16.85
C GLU A 39 15.88 0.68 -16.51
N MET A 40 14.63 0.97 -16.14
CA MET A 40 13.59 -0.02 -15.77
C MET A 40 12.72 -0.44 -16.98
N GLY A 41 13.10 -0.04 -18.20
CA GLY A 41 12.33 -0.31 -19.41
C GLY A 41 11.09 0.57 -19.55
N ARG A 42 10.15 0.12 -20.41
CA ARG A 42 8.89 0.82 -20.69
C ARG A 42 7.70 0.03 -20.19
N SER A 43 6.72 0.71 -19.64
CA SER A 43 5.45 0.14 -19.23
C SER A 43 4.62 -0.28 -20.45
N TYR A 44 4.14 -1.51 -20.46
CA TYR A 44 3.24 -2.00 -21.53
C TYR A 44 1.85 -1.33 -21.50
N TYR A 45 1.46 -0.73 -20.37
CA TYR A 45 0.18 -0.06 -20.20
C TYR A 45 0.22 1.41 -20.63
N THR A 46 1.24 2.14 -20.16
CA THR A 46 1.32 3.60 -20.37
C THR A 46 2.22 3.98 -21.53
N ASN A 47 3.01 3.03 -22.05
CA ASN A 47 4.06 3.23 -23.06
C ASN A 47 5.14 4.26 -22.67
N ARG A 48 5.17 4.64 -21.38
CA ARG A 48 6.16 5.55 -20.78
C ARG A 48 7.30 4.76 -20.15
N LYS A 49 8.39 5.44 -19.81
CA LYS A 49 9.45 4.83 -18.99
C LYS A 49 8.86 4.49 -17.62
N VAL A 50 9.16 3.29 -17.12
CA VAL A 50 8.69 2.83 -15.79
C VAL A 50 9.16 3.76 -14.68
N LEU A 51 10.39 4.27 -14.78
CA LEU A 51 10.93 5.23 -13.81
C LEU A 51 10.10 6.51 -13.73
N ASP A 52 9.66 7.06 -14.88
CA ASP A 52 8.81 8.26 -14.90
C ASP A 52 7.46 8.01 -14.24
N ASP A 53 6.83 6.85 -14.53
CA ASP A 53 5.56 6.46 -13.89
C ASP A 53 5.72 6.31 -12.37
N ILE A 54 6.84 5.75 -11.91
CA ILE A 54 7.16 5.63 -10.48
C ILE A 54 7.32 7.02 -9.87
N LEU A 55 8.14 7.88 -10.45
CA LEU A 55 8.39 9.23 -9.92
C LEU A 55 7.14 10.09 -9.84
N ILE A 56 6.19 9.91 -10.77
CA ILE A 56 4.90 10.62 -10.76
C ILE A 56 3.98 10.08 -9.67
N LYS A 57 3.94 8.75 -9.45
CA LYS A 57 2.97 8.11 -8.55
C LYS A 57 3.48 7.94 -7.12
N PHE A 58 4.78 7.72 -6.95
CA PHE A 58 5.41 7.48 -5.64
C PHE A 58 5.15 8.58 -4.60
N PRO A 59 5.20 9.89 -4.93
CA PRO A 59 4.88 10.94 -3.96
C PRO A 59 3.47 10.85 -3.38
N ASN A 60 2.49 10.44 -4.19
CA ASN A 60 1.11 10.26 -3.72
C ASN A 60 0.98 9.05 -2.79
N THR A 61 1.70 7.96 -3.09
CA THR A 61 1.79 6.80 -2.21
C THR A 61 2.42 7.17 -0.86
N MET A 62 3.50 7.95 -0.89
CA MET A 62 4.16 8.43 0.33
C MET A 62 3.25 9.33 1.16
N LYS A 63 2.53 10.26 0.54
CA LYS A 63 1.54 11.12 1.25
C LYS A 63 0.47 10.28 1.93
N LEU A 64 -0.06 9.28 1.23
CA LEU A 64 -1.08 8.38 1.77
C LEU A 64 -0.55 7.53 2.93
N ALA A 65 0.62 6.93 2.75
CA ALA A 65 1.27 6.12 3.79
C ALA A 65 1.57 6.96 5.04
N PHE A 66 2.16 8.15 4.87
CA PHE A 66 2.42 9.07 5.96
C PHE A 66 1.13 9.51 6.67
N GLY A 67 0.09 9.87 5.91
CA GLY A 67 -1.22 10.22 6.47
C GLY A 67 -1.83 9.10 7.30
N ALA A 68 -1.76 7.86 6.83
CA ALA A 68 -2.22 6.69 7.57
C ALA A 68 -1.40 6.47 8.85
N MET A 69 -0.08 6.64 8.80
CA MET A 69 0.79 6.49 9.97
C MET A 69 0.57 7.57 11.04
N VAL A 70 0.36 8.83 10.63
CA VAL A 70 0.05 9.94 11.55
C VAL A 70 -1.24 9.65 12.33
N ILE A 71 -2.18 8.93 11.76
CA ILE A 71 -3.40 8.49 12.45
C ILE A 71 -3.14 7.23 13.28
N ALA A 72 -2.50 6.23 12.68
CA ALA A 72 -2.37 4.91 13.26
C ALA A 72 -1.46 4.87 14.49
N VAL A 73 -0.32 5.54 14.44
CA VAL A 73 0.69 5.46 15.50
C VAL A 73 0.18 6.01 16.83
N PRO A 74 -0.32 7.27 16.91
CA PRO A 74 -0.75 7.80 18.20
C PRO A 74 -1.98 7.06 18.73
N ILE A 75 -2.96 6.74 17.87
CA ILE A 75 -4.17 6.05 18.32
C ILE A 75 -3.85 4.61 18.75
N GLY A 76 -3.06 3.89 17.99
CA GLY A 76 -2.69 2.50 18.30
C GLY A 76 -1.90 2.38 19.60
N ILE A 77 -0.89 3.24 19.79
CA ILE A 77 -0.10 3.27 21.03
C ILE A 77 -0.98 3.64 22.23
N LEU A 78 -1.83 4.67 22.09
CA LEU A 78 -2.71 5.12 23.17
C LEU A 78 -3.69 4.01 23.59
N LEU A 79 -4.34 3.36 22.62
CA LEU A 79 -5.27 2.28 22.91
C LEU A 79 -4.56 1.07 23.53
N GLY A 80 -3.38 0.71 23.05
CA GLY A 80 -2.58 -0.37 23.60
C GLY A 80 -2.14 -0.10 25.05
N PHE A 81 -1.69 1.13 25.31
CA PHE A 81 -1.33 1.56 26.68
C PHE A 81 -2.53 1.54 27.63
N ILE A 82 -3.69 2.07 27.20
CA ILE A 82 -4.93 2.03 28.00
C ILE A 82 -5.35 0.57 28.29
N ALA A 83 -5.28 -0.32 27.30
CA ALA A 83 -5.60 -1.72 27.50
C ALA A 83 -4.66 -2.41 28.49
N ALA A 84 -3.35 -2.13 28.40
CA ALA A 84 -2.37 -2.65 29.34
C ALA A 84 -2.56 -2.11 30.77
N TYR A 85 -2.75 -0.80 30.91
CA TYR A 85 -2.98 -0.15 32.19
C TYR A 85 -4.24 -0.66 32.90
N LYS A 86 -5.29 -0.96 32.11
CA LYS A 86 -6.56 -1.53 32.60
C LYS A 86 -6.66 -3.03 32.34
N LYS A 87 -5.54 -3.74 32.47
CA LYS A 87 -5.48 -5.20 32.28
C LYS A 87 -6.61 -5.93 33.00
N ASP A 88 -7.18 -6.92 32.34
CA ASP A 88 -8.25 -7.82 32.82
C ASP A 88 -9.60 -7.13 33.08
N THR A 89 -9.73 -5.83 32.80
CA THR A 89 -11.00 -5.10 32.92
C THR A 89 -11.83 -5.19 31.62
N LEU A 90 -13.07 -4.69 31.69
CA LEU A 90 -13.95 -4.60 30.50
C LEU A 90 -13.33 -3.72 29.40
N VAL A 91 -12.61 -2.66 29.75
CA VAL A 91 -11.93 -1.76 28.79
C VAL A 91 -10.87 -2.52 27.99
N ASP A 92 -10.05 -3.31 28.68
CA ASP A 92 -9.04 -4.16 28.03
C ASP A 92 -9.68 -5.16 27.07
N ARG A 93 -10.75 -5.83 27.51
CA ARG A 93 -11.46 -6.80 26.67
C ARG A 93 -12.07 -6.15 25.42
N ILE A 94 -12.67 -4.96 25.55
CA ILE A 94 -13.23 -4.22 24.40
C ILE A 94 -12.13 -3.85 23.42
N ILE A 95 -11.05 -3.22 23.88
CA ILE A 95 -9.94 -2.79 22.98
C ILE A 95 -9.31 -4.00 22.29
N SER A 96 -9.06 -5.08 23.03
CA SER A 96 -8.49 -6.31 22.47
C SER A 96 -9.42 -6.96 21.45
N SER A 97 -10.72 -7.02 21.72
CA SER A 97 -11.73 -7.56 20.77
C SER A 97 -11.81 -6.69 19.51
N LEU A 98 -11.84 -5.36 19.65
CA LEU A 98 -11.85 -4.44 18.53
C LEU A 98 -10.57 -4.56 17.68
N SER A 99 -9.43 -4.81 18.32
CA SER A 99 -8.17 -5.06 17.61
C SER A 99 -8.21 -6.35 16.80
N ILE A 100 -8.80 -7.42 17.33
CA ILE A 100 -8.99 -8.68 16.59
C ILE A 100 -9.91 -8.46 15.39
N ILE A 101 -11.05 -7.79 15.59
CA ILE A 101 -12.00 -7.46 14.53
C ILE A 101 -11.30 -6.60 13.45
N GLY A 102 -10.59 -5.55 13.85
CA GLY A 102 -9.89 -4.65 12.93
C GLY A 102 -8.83 -5.34 12.06
N LEU A 103 -8.17 -6.38 12.59
CA LEU A 103 -7.22 -7.20 11.83
C LEU A 103 -7.90 -8.23 10.91
N SER A 104 -9.10 -8.67 11.29
CA SER A 104 -9.84 -9.69 10.53
C SER A 104 -10.64 -9.11 9.36
N LEU A 105 -10.97 -7.82 9.41
CA LEU A 105 -11.74 -7.17 8.36
C LEU A 105 -10.90 -6.92 7.11
N PRO A 106 -11.38 -7.31 5.91
CA PRO A 106 -10.70 -6.96 4.67
C PRO A 106 -10.63 -5.44 4.49
N VAL A 107 -9.45 -4.91 4.14
CA VAL A 107 -9.21 -3.46 4.01
C VAL A 107 -10.17 -2.81 3.02
N PHE A 108 -10.46 -3.47 1.89
CA PHE A 108 -11.41 -2.94 0.90
C PHE A 108 -12.82 -2.77 1.46
N TRP A 109 -13.27 -3.71 2.32
CA TRP A 109 -14.59 -3.64 2.95
C TRP A 109 -14.68 -2.48 3.94
N SER A 110 -13.66 -2.30 4.76
CA SER A 110 -13.54 -1.13 5.65
C SER A 110 -13.58 0.18 4.87
N GLY A 111 -12.88 0.24 3.73
CA GLY A 111 -12.87 1.41 2.84
C GLY A 111 -14.26 1.72 2.27
N LEU A 112 -15.00 0.69 1.84
CA LEU A 112 -16.37 0.85 1.36
C LEU A 112 -17.30 1.39 2.46
N LEU A 113 -17.20 0.89 3.69
CA LEU A 113 -17.98 1.39 4.81
C LEU A 113 -17.64 2.85 5.15
N ILE A 114 -16.35 3.20 5.21
CA ILE A 114 -15.91 4.57 5.44
C ILE A 114 -16.48 5.49 4.36
N MET A 115 -16.40 5.10 3.09
CA MET A 115 -16.96 5.86 1.97
C MET A 115 -18.48 6.00 2.09
N LEU A 116 -19.19 4.92 2.42
CA LEU A 116 -20.64 4.94 2.62
C LEU A 116 -21.07 5.93 3.71
N PHE A 117 -20.38 5.89 4.86
CA PHE A 117 -20.73 6.76 5.99
C PHE A 117 -20.26 8.20 5.78
N LEU A 118 -18.96 8.42 5.50
CA LEU A 118 -18.39 9.75 5.48
C LEU A 118 -18.70 10.53 4.19
N SER A 119 -18.81 9.84 3.05
CA SER A 119 -19.08 10.51 1.78
C SER A 119 -20.57 10.51 1.43
N LEU A 120 -21.23 9.36 1.41
CA LEU A 120 -22.60 9.26 0.92
C LEU A 120 -23.65 9.68 1.96
N LYS A 121 -23.52 9.24 3.23
CA LYS A 121 -24.48 9.60 4.27
C LYS A 121 -24.22 10.98 4.87
N LEU A 122 -23.00 11.23 5.33
CA LEU A 122 -22.63 12.47 6.03
C LEU A 122 -22.20 13.59 5.10
N ARG A 123 -21.84 13.26 3.85
CA ARG A 123 -21.36 14.23 2.83
C ARG A 123 -20.21 15.12 3.28
N LEU A 124 -19.34 14.58 4.16
CA LEU A 124 -18.19 15.31 4.73
C LEU A 124 -17.00 15.34 3.78
N PHE A 125 -16.81 14.26 3.02
CA PHE A 125 -15.66 14.10 2.11
C PHE A 125 -16.13 13.65 0.73
N PRO A 126 -15.45 14.10 -0.34
CA PRO A 126 -15.78 13.68 -1.69
C PRO A 126 -15.44 12.20 -1.91
N PRO A 127 -16.25 11.41 -2.66
CA PRO A 127 -16.05 9.96 -2.82
C PRO A 127 -14.81 9.60 -3.61
N SER A 128 -14.36 10.47 -4.51
CA SER A 128 -13.19 10.24 -5.37
C SER A 128 -12.62 11.57 -5.85
N GLY A 129 -11.36 11.56 -6.26
CA GLY A 129 -10.66 12.72 -6.79
C GLY A 129 -9.18 12.73 -6.45
N THR A 130 -8.48 13.76 -6.92
CA THR A 130 -7.04 13.97 -6.70
C THR A 130 -6.75 15.46 -6.48
N GLY A 131 -5.62 15.75 -5.83
CA GLY A 131 -5.10 17.12 -5.71
C GLY A 131 -5.41 17.83 -4.39
N ASP A 132 -6.53 17.57 -3.74
CA ASP A 132 -6.85 18.12 -2.42
C ASP A 132 -6.61 17.09 -1.32
N ILE A 133 -6.22 17.57 -0.13
CA ILE A 133 -6.02 16.75 1.08
C ILE A 133 -7.30 16.00 1.49
N ARG A 134 -8.47 16.54 1.18
CA ARG A 134 -9.78 15.92 1.46
C ARG A 134 -9.93 14.54 0.82
N PHE A 135 -9.31 14.32 -0.34
CA PHE A 135 -9.32 13.02 -1.03
C PHE A 135 -8.40 11.98 -0.35
N LEU A 136 -7.46 12.42 0.48
CA LEU A 136 -6.55 11.53 1.21
C LEU A 136 -7.16 11.02 2.53
N VAL A 137 -8.11 11.75 3.12
CA VAL A 137 -8.63 11.45 4.46
C VAL A 137 -9.24 10.05 4.54
N MET A 138 -10.19 9.72 3.66
CA MET A 138 -10.86 8.41 3.70
C MET A 138 -9.90 7.24 3.41
N PRO A 139 -9.04 7.29 2.37
CA PRO A 139 -8.03 6.24 2.16
C PRO A 139 -7.03 6.12 3.31
N ALA A 140 -6.59 7.24 3.91
CA ALA A 140 -5.69 7.21 5.06
C ALA A 140 -6.35 6.59 6.30
N LEU A 141 -7.61 6.93 6.59
CA LEU A 141 -8.40 6.29 7.63
C LEU A 141 -8.55 4.79 7.38
N THR A 142 -8.86 4.40 6.15
CA THR A 142 -9.00 2.99 5.77
C THR A 142 -7.73 2.20 6.06
N LEU A 143 -6.57 2.72 5.63
CA LEU A 143 -5.28 2.06 5.84
C LEU A 143 -4.82 2.12 7.29
N SER A 144 -5.26 3.12 8.06
CA SER A 144 -4.89 3.23 9.48
C SER A 144 -5.58 2.18 10.36
N LEU A 145 -6.77 1.69 10.02
CA LEU A 145 -7.53 0.76 10.88
C LEU A 145 -6.76 -0.53 11.23
N PRO A 146 -6.24 -1.32 10.28
CA PRO A 146 -5.47 -2.51 10.61
C PRO A 146 -4.16 -2.16 11.32
N ALA A 147 -3.54 -1.03 10.98
CA ALA A 147 -2.32 -0.57 11.64
C ALA A 147 -2.58 -0.18 13.11
N ILE A 148 -3.68 0.53 13.41
CA ILE A 148 -4.11 0.84 14.77
C ILE A 148 -4.31 -0.45 15.56
N ALA A 149 -5.03 -1.41 15.00
CA ALA A 149 -5.34 -2.69 15.66
C ALA A 149 -4.06 -3.48 15.98
N MET A 150 -3.11 -3.52 15.04
CA MET A 150 -1.81 -4.18 15.24
C MET A 150 -0.97 -3.47 16.30
N LEU A 151 -0.84 -2.15 16.22
CA LEU A 151 -0.07 -1.35 17.18
C LEU A 151 -0.67 -1.43 18.58
N ALA A 152 -1.99 -1.36 18.72
CA ALA A 152 -2.66 -1.49 20.02
C ALA A 152 -2.34 -2.85 20.67
N ARG A 153 -2.39 -3.93 19.90
CA ARG A 153 -2.06 -5.27 20.38
C ARG A 153 -0.60 -5.41 20.80
N ILE A 154 0.34 -4.96 19.96
CA ILE A 154 1.77 -5.02 20.25
C ILE A 154 2.09 -4.19 21.48
N THR A 155 1.64 -2.94 21.54
CA THR A 155 1.86 -2.03 22.69
C THR A 155 1.30 -2.63 23.98
N ARG A 156 0.08 -3.19 23.95
CA ARG A 156 -0.50 -3.85 25.11
C ARG A 156 0.39 -4.98 25.62
N THR A 157 0.82 -5.86 24.75
CA THR A 157 1.67 -7.01 25.15
C THR A 157 2.99 -6.53 25.72
N SER A 158 3.69 -5.62 25.04
CA SER A 158 4.98 -5.09 25.49
C SER A 158 4.90 -4.36 26.84
N VAL A 159 3.83 -3.62 27.10
CA VAL A 159 3.65 -2.91 28.39
C VAL A 159 3.31 -3.87 29.54
N ILE A 160 2.66 -5.00 29.26
CA ILE A 160 2.33 -6.00 30.30
C ILE A 160 3.56 -6.83 30.71
N GLU A 161 4.52 -7.00 29.79
CA GLU A 161 5.73 -7.80 30.01
C GLU A 161 6.81 -7.07 30.83
N ILE A 162 6.68 -5.74 31.04
CA ILE A 162 7.57 -4.93 31.88
C ILE A 162 7.11 -4.97 33.34
#